data_95155165fa1068a2371e4e0ef44f70a8
#
_entry.id   95155165fa1068a2371e4e0ef44f70a8
#
_cell.length_a   1.000
_cell.length_b   1.000
_cell.length_c   1.000
_cell.angle_alpha   90.00
_cell.angle_beta   90.00
_cell.angle_gamma   90.00
#
_symmetry.space_group_name_H-M   'P 1'
#
loop_
_entity.id
_entity.type
_entity.pdbx_description
1 polymer ?
#
loop_
_entity_poly.entity_id
_entity_poly.type
_entity_poly.pdbx_seq_one_letter_code
_entity_poly.pdbx_strand_id
1 'polypeptide(L)' 'MKTNEAILKRIEEICEEKGKKICNLCLNGGKSPSAVYDLMKGRTKCPKVTTVKSFCEGAGITLSEFFDRDYFNDLEDDD' A
#
# COMPACT_ATOMS: atom_id res chain seq x y z
N MET A 1 6.86 -10.95 9.43
CA MET A 1 6.31 -10.26 8.24
C MET A 1 7.32 -9.24 7.75
N LYS A 2 7.57 -9.22 6.47
CA LYS A 2 8.50 -8.26 5.86
C LYS A 2 7.78 -6.97 5.49
N THR A 3 8.54 -5.90 5.26
CA THR A 3 7.98 -4.57 5.00
C THR A 3 7.01 -4.57 3.81
N ASN A 4 7.39 -5.19 2.69
CA ASN A 4 6.53 -5.23 1.51
C ASN A 4 5.24 -6.02 1.77
N GLU A 5 5.32 -7.07 2.57
CA GLU A 5 4.15 -7.86 2.95
C GLU A 5 3.19 -7.04 3.82
N ALA A 6 3.73 -6.27 4.75
CA ALA A 6 2.94 -5.42 5.62
C ALA A 6 2.23 -4.32 4.82
N ILE A 7 2.94 -3.70 3.88
CA ILE A 7 2.36 -2.67 3.02
C ILE A 7 1.23 -3.25 2.18
N LEU A 8 1.44 -4.42 1.59
CA LEU A 8 0.41 -5.09 0.79
C LEU A 8 -0.81 -5.43 1.63
N LYS A 9 -0.58 -5.96 2.83
CA LYS A 9 -1.67 -6.28 3.75
C LYS A 9 -2.51 -5.04 4.07
N ARG A 10 -1.84 -3.90 4.33
CA ARG A 10 -2.53 -2.66 4.63
C ARG A 10 -3.35 -2.16 3.44
N ILE A 11 -2.78 -2.26 2.25
CA ILE A 11 -3.50 -1.90 1.01
C ILE A 11 -4.77 -2.72 0.88
N GLU A 12 -4.69 -4.03 1.09
CA GLU A 12 -5.84 -4.91 1.01
C GLU A 12 -6.90 -4.56 2.05
N GLU A 13 -6.49 -4.26 3.28
CA GLU A 13 -7.40 -3.83 4.34
C GLU A 13 -8.16 -2.57 3.96
N ILE A 14 -7.45 -1.59 3.42
CA ILE A 14 -8.04 -0.32 3.02
C ILE A 14 -9.02 -0.52 1.85
N CYS A 15 -8.66 -1.32 0.87
CA CYS A 15 -9.54 -1.64 -0.26
C CYS A 15 -10.83 -2.29 0.24
N GLU A 16 -10.72 -3.20 1.19
CA GLU A 16 -11.87 -3.86 1.78
C GLU A 16 -12.75 -2.87 2.56
N GLU A 17 -12.14 -2.02 3.38
CA GLU A 17 -12.86 -0.99 4.14
C GLU A 17 -13.62 -0.02 3.23
N LYS A 18 -12.99 0.36 2.12
CA LYS A 18 -13.60 1.30 1.16
C LYS A 18 -14.54 0.63 0.18
N GLY A 19 -14.52 -0.70 0.11
CA GLY A 19 -15.33 -1.44 -0.85
C GLY A 19 -14.95 -1.17 -2.30
N LYS A 20 -13.68 -0.84 -2.55
CA LYS A 20 -13.17 -0.50 -3.88
C LYS A 20 -11.97 -1.37 -4.24
N LYS A 21 -11.77 -1.55 -5.54
CA LYS A 21 -10.59 -2.27 -6.03
C LYS A 21 -9.36 -1.36 -6.00
N ILE A 22 -8.18 -1.98 -5.90
CA ILE A 22 -6.90 -1.27 -5.87
C ILE A 22 -6.76 -0.32 -7.05
N CYS A 23 -7.09 -0.76 -8.26
CA CYS A 23 -6.94 0.07 -9.46
C CYS A 23 -7.78 1.35 -9.37
N ASN A 24 -8.97 1.29 -8.81
CA ASN A 24 -9.81 2.48 -8.65
C ASN A 24 -9.18 3.49 -7.71
N LEU A 25 -8.62 3.03 -6.61
CA LEU A 25 -7.95 3.92 -5.64
C LEU A 25 -6.69 4.53 -6.23
N CYS A 26 -5.90 3.75 -6.96
CA CYS A 26 -4.68 4.26 -7.59
C CYS A 26 -4.98 5.30 -8.67
N LEU A 27 -6.01 5.09 -9.48
CA LEU A 27 -6.42 6.04 -10.51
C LEU A 27 -6.91 7.35 -9.89
N ASN A 28 -7.62 7.28 -8.76
CA ASN A 28 -8.05 8.48 -8.04
C ASN A 28 -6.86 9.30 -7.56
N GLY A 29 -5.76 8.66 -7.23
CA GLY A 29 -4.53 9.33 -6.82
C GLY A 29 -3.68 9.86 -7.98
N GLY A 30 -4.13 9.70 -9.21
CA GLY A 30 -3.43 10.20 -10.39
C GLY A 30 -2.21 9.38 -10.80
N LYS A 31 -2.06 8.17 -10.27
CA LYS A 31 -0.94 7.28 -10.59
C LYS A 31 -1.42 6.02 -11.28
N SER A 32 -0.56 5.47 -12.13
CA SER A 32 -0.81 4.18 -12.74
C SER A 32 -0.85 3.09 -11.67
N PRO A 33 -1.77 2.14 -11.73
CA PRO A 33 -1.80 1.04 -10.77
C PRO A 33 -0.66 0.03 -10.92
N SER A 34 0.15 0.15 -11.97
CA SER A 34 1.21 -0.84 -12.25
C SER A 34 2.21 -0.99 -11.11
N ALA A 35 2.57 0.11 -10.43
CA ALA A 35 3.51 0.06 -9.31
C ALA A 35 2.96 -0.78 -8.16
N VAL A 36 1.66 -0.67 -7.88
CA VAL A 36 1.00 -1.44 -6.83
C VAL A 36 0.86 -2.90 -7.26
N TYR A 37 0.52 -3.15 -8.52
CA TYR A 37 0.45 -4.51 -9.04
C TYR A 37 1.79 -5.21 -9.01
N ASP A 38 2.89 -4.50 -9.29
CA ASP A 38 4.22 -5.06 -9.19
C ASP A 38 4.53 -5.50 -7.75
N LEU A 39 4.12 -4.71 -6.78
CA LEU A 39 4.25 -5.07 -5.38
C LEU A 39 3.44 -6.32 -5.05
N MET A 40 2.19 -6.40 -5.52
CA MET A 40 1.31 -7.55 -5.28
C MET A 40 1.87 -8.83 -5.90
N LYS A 41 2.53 -8.72 -7.06
CA LYS A 41 3.10 -9.87 -7.76
C LYS A 41 4.49 -10.24 -7.26
N GLY A 42 5.00 -9.52 -6.26
CA GLY A 42 6.31 -9.78 -5.70
C GLY A 42 7.47 -9.31 -6.56
N ARG A 43 7.21 -8.47 -7.56
CA ARG A 43 8.25 -7.92 -8.44
C ARG A 43 9.03 -6.80 -7.79
N THR A 44 8.40 -6.08 -6.85
CA THR A 44 9.02 -4.98 -6.13
C THR A 44 9.21 -5.40 -4.67
N LYS A 45 10.46 -5.43 -4.22
CA LYS A 45 10.77 -5.78 -2.83
C LYS A 45 10.62 -4.60 -1.89
N CYS A 46 10.88 -3.39 -2.38
CA CYS A 46 10.83 -2.17 -1.58
C CYS A 46 9.99 -1.13 -2.31
N PRO A 47 8.68 -1.03 -2.01
CA PRO A 47 7.86 0.00 -2.63
C PRO A 47 8.32 1.38 -2.18
N LYS A 48 8.23 2.36 -3.07
CA LYS A 48 8.59 3.73 -2.75
C LYS A 48 7.50 4.39 -1.91
N VAL A 49 7.90 5.27 -1.00
CA VAL A 49 6.95 6.04 -0.20
C VAL A 49 6.02 6.85 -1.10
N THR A 50 6.53 7.35 -2.22
CA THR A 50 5.71 8.09 -3.18
C THR A 50 4.57 7.23 -3.76
N THR A 51 4.81 5.94 -3.96
CA THR A 51 3.77 5.01 -4.40
C THR A 51 2.69 4.86 -3.32
N VAL A 52 3.12 4.68 -2.07
CA VAL A 52 2.19 4.59 -0.94
C VAL A 52 1.40 5.88 -0.78
N LYS A 53 2.07 7.02 -0.90
CA LYS A 53 1.42 8.33 -0.82
C LYS A 53 0.33 8.47 -1.87
N SER A 54 0.62 8.09 -3.11
CA SER A 54 -0.36 8.16 -4.20
C SER A 54 -1.58 7.27 -3.93
N PHE A 55 -1.36 6.09 -3.41
CA PHE A 55 -2.45 5.21 -3.00
C PHE A 55 -3.29 5.86 -1.91
N CYS A 56 -2.65 6.47 -0.90
CA CYS A 56 -3.36 7.13 0.18
C CYS A 56 -4.21 8.30 -0.32
N GLU A 57 -3.68 9.08 -1.25
CA GLU A 57 -4.43 10.18 -1.86
C GLU A 57 -5.68 9.66 -2.56
N GLY A 58 -5.55 8.57 -3.31
CA GLY A 58 -6.69 7.96 -3.98
C GLY A 58 -7.70 7.37 -3.01
N ALA A 59 -7.24 6.87 -1.88
CA ALA A 59 -8.09 6.27 -0.85
C ALA A 59 -8.71 7.32 0.09
N GLY A 60 -8.21 8.54 0.07
CA GLY A 60 -8.69 9.61 0.94
C GLY A 60 -8.20 9.48 2.38
N ILE A 61 -7.01 8.94 2.58
CA ILE A 61 -6.41 8.79 3.90
C ILE A 61 -5.02 9.44 3.91
N THR A 62 -4.47 9.66 5.10
CA THR A 62 -3.12 10.19 5.26
C THR A 62 -2.10 9.04 5.34
N LEU A 63 -0.81 9.38 5.20
CA LEU A 63 0.25 8.40 5.41
C LEU A 63 0.26 7.90 6.86
N SER A 64 -0.03 8.79 7.82
CA SER A 64 -0.13 8.40 9.23
C SER A 64 -1.21 7.34 9.44
N GLU A 65 -2.35 7.53 8.81
CA GLU A 65 -3.46 6.56 8.90
C GLU A 65 -3.09 5.25 8.23
N PHE A 66 -2.36 5.31 7.10
CA PHE A 66 -1.91 4.11 6.41
C PHE A 66 -1.03 3.25 7.30
N PHE A 67 -0.07 3.86 7.98
CA PHE A 67 0.89 3.13 8.82
C PHE A 67 0.43 2.93 10.27
N ASP A 68 -0.80 3.27 10.60
CA ASP A 68 -1.35 3.13 11.94
C ASP A 68 -1.83 1.70 12.20
N ARG A 69 -0.89 0.77 12.22
CA ARG A 69 -1.13 -0.65 12.53
C ARG A 69 0.07 -1.21 13.27
N ASP A 70 -0.20 -2.08 14.24
CA ASP A 70 0.83 -2.65 15.11
C ASP A 70 1.85 -3.49 14.34
N TYR A 71 1.41 -4.19 13.29
CA TYR A 71 2.32 -5.06 12.55
C TYR A 71 3.42 -4.29 11.82
N PHE A 72 3.29 -2.98 11.63
CA PHE A 72 4.37 -2.17 11.08
C PHE A 72 5.52 -1.96 12.08
N ASN A 73 5.27 -2.20 13.36
CA ASN A 73 6.29 -2.08 14.41
C ASN A 73 7.02 -3.39 14.68
N ASP A 74 6.59 -4.47 14.04
CA ASP A 74 7.12 -5.82 14.29
C ASP A 74 7.55 -6.48 12.97
N LEU A 75 8.29 -5.73 12.17
CA LEU A 75 8.74 -6.19 10.87
C LEU A 75 10.10 -6.89 10.96
N GLU A 76 10.28 -7.92 10.11
CA GLU A 76 11.54 -8.60 9.97
C GLU A 76 12.53 -7.75 9.18
N ASP A 77 13.83 -8.03 9.31
CA ASP A 77 14.84 -7.38 8.50
C ASP A 77 14.66 -7.80 7.03
N ASP A 78 14.78 -6.83 6.13
CA ASP A 78 14.53 -7.00 4.70
C ASP A 78 15.81 -7.20 3.89
N ASP A 79 16.87 -7.67 4.48
CA ASP A 79 18.15 -7.87 3.77
C ASP A 79 18.09 -8.95 2.71
#